data_ef0087e45f16d1b5bf43c814805373ea
#
_entry.id   ef0087e45f16d1b5bf43c814805373ea
#
_cell.length_a   1.000
_cell.length_b   1.000
_cell.length_c   1.000
_cell.angle_alpha   90.00
_cell.angle_beta   90.00
_cell.angle_gamma   90.00
#
_symmetry.space_group_name_H-M   'P 1'
#
loop_
_entity.id
_entity.type
_entity.pdbx_description
1 polymer ?
#
loop_
_entity_poly.entity_id
_entity_poly.type
_entity_poly.pdbx_seq_one_letter_code
_entity_poly.pdbx_strand_id
1 'polypeptide(L)'
;KNVNKNRKIVSVFEPHRFSRVLSLKKEFAKSFINSDIVLLCPMYAAGEKRDHRFNKFEFAKLISKLSKTRVIMIKDFSELKYFFKKNLFDNEIIIGMGAGSISKYMRELKDIL
;
A
#
# COMPACT_ATOMS: atom_id res chain seq x y z
N LYS A 1 -14.18 2.49 -9.94
CA LYS A 1 -13.28 2.09 -8.87
C LYS A 1 -13.94 2.07 -7.53
N ASN A 2 -14.57 3.15 -7.18
CA ASN A 2 -15.20 3.31 -5.89
C ASN A 2 -16.69 3.07 -6.05
N VAL A 3 -17.18 1.97 -5.50
CA VAL A 3 -18.60 1.65 -5.57
C VAL A 3 -19.45 2.62 -4.78
N ASN A 4 -18.85 3.28 -3.79
CA ASN A 4 -19.51 4.34 -3.04
C ASN A 4 -18.97 5.69 -3.54
N LYS A 5 -19.76 6.40 -4.31
CA LYS A 5 -19.34 7.65 -4.95
C LYS A 5 -18.90 8.74 -3.97
N ASN A 6 -19.34 8.66 -2.72
CA ASN A 6 -19.04 9.69 -1.73
C ASN A 6 -17.82 9.37 -0.88
N ARG A 7 -17.19 8.20 -1.09
CA ARG A 7 -16.08 7.76 -0.26
C ARG A 7 -14.97 7.17 -1.12
N LYS A 8 -13.78 7.69 -0.96
CA LYS A 8 -12.59 7.16 -1.63
C LYS A 8 -11.99 6.03 -0.81
N ILE A 9 -11.39 5.08 -1.50
CA ILE A 9 -10.71 3.95 -0.87
C ILE A 9 -9.21 4.16 -0.98
N VAL A 10 -8.56 4.27 0.18
CA VAL A 10 -7.11 4.41 0.29
C VAL A 10 -6.57 3.10 0.84
N SER A 11 -5.82 2.38 0.01
CA SER A 11 -5.20 1.12 0.43
C SER A 11 -3.76 1.35 0.85
N VAL A 12 -3.41 0.92 2.05
CA VAL A 12 -2.04 0.97 2.58
C VAL A 12 -1.49 -0.44 2.50
N PHE A 13 -0.55 -0.65 1.59
CA PHE A 13 -0.03 -1.99 1.30
C PHE A 13 1.43 -2.12 1.73
N GLU A 14 1.68 -3.07 2.62
CA GLU A 14 3.03 -3.49 3.00
C GLU A 14 3.31 -4.84 2.36
N PRO A 15 4.15 -4.91 1.31
CA PRO A 15 4.50 -6.19 0.72
C PRO A 15 5.26 -7.05 1.73
N HIS A 16 4.97 -8.34 1.73
CA HIS A 16 5.51 -9.28 2.71
C HIS A 16 6.30 -10.36 2.00
N ARG A 17 7.61 -10.41 2.27
CA ARG A 17 8.59 -11.33 1.69
C ARG A 17 8.84 -11.11 0.20
N PHE A 18 10.10 -10.99 -0.17
CA PHE A 18 10.49 -10.82 -1.56
C PHE A 18 10.04 -12.00 -2.42
N SER A 19 10.23 -13.22 -1.92
CA SER A 19 9.87 -14.44 -2.66
C SER A 19 8.38 -14.48 -2.97
N ARG A 20 7.54 -14.12 -2.01
CA ARG A 20 6.10 -14.13 -2.19
C ARG A 20 5.64 -13.10 -3.20
N VAL A 21 6.17 -11.88 -3.10
CA VAL A 21 5.78 -10.81 -4.02
C VAL A 21 6.25 -11.10 -5.44
N LEU A 22 7.46 -11.63 -5.59
CA LEU A 22 7.96 -11.99 -6.92
C LEU A 22 7.15 -13.12 -7.54
N SER A 23 6.77 -14.11 -6.72
CA SER A 23 5.96 -15.24 -7.18
C SER A 23 4.54 -14.84 -7.58
N LEU A 24 3.93 -13.90 -6.86
CA LEU A 24 2.53 -13.50 -7.03
C LEU A 24 2.39 -12.07 -7.53
N LYS A 25 3.39 -11.56 -8.22
CA LYS A 25 3.48 -10.16 -8.60
C LYS A 25 2.26 -9.64 -9.34
N LYS A 26 1.80 -10.37 -10.33
CA LYS A 26 0.63 -9.95 -11.12
C LYS A 26 -0.65 -10.00 -10.30
N GLU A 27 -0.79 -11.02 -9.48
CA GLU A 27 -1.97 -11.18 -8.63
C GLU A 27 -2.07 -10.02 -7.63
N PHE A 28 -0.96 -9.67 -6.99
CA PHE A 28 -0.94 -8.52 -6.10
C PHE A 28 -1.24 -7.23 -6.86
N ALA A 29 -0.64 -7.06 -8.02
CA ALA A 29 -0.82 -5.84 -8.79
C ALA A 29 -2.25 -5.64 -9.27
N LYS A 30 -3.02 -6.70 -9.43
CA LYS A 30 -4.43 -6.64 -9.83
C LYS A 30 -5.38 -6.44 -8.65
N SER A 31 -4.90 -6.63 -7.42
CA SER A 31 -5.80 -6.68 -6.26
C SER A 31 -6.30 -5.31 -5.79
N PHE A 32 -5.82 -4.24 -6.39
CA PHE A 32 -6.19 -2.88 -5.99
C PHE A 32 -7.14 -2.18 -6.95
N ILE A 33 -7.86 -2.96 -7.75
CA ILE A 33 -8.73 -2.40 -8.78
C ILE A 33 -9.85 -1.51 -8.21
N ASN A 34 -10.24 -1.75 -6.96
CA ASN A 34 -11.26 -0.93 -6.29
C ASN A 34 -10.68 0.21 -5.46
N SER A 35 -9.36 0.35 -5.44
CA SER A 35 -8.71 1.41 -4.67
C SER A 35 -8.58 2.67 -5.51
N ASP A 36 -8.81 3.81 -4.89
CA ASP A 36 -8.58 5.10 -5.53
C ASP A 36 -7.11 5.52 -5.44
N ILE A 37 -6.47 5.15 -4.34
CA ILE A 37 -5.04 5.38 -4.13
C ILE A 37 -4.45 4.17 -3.41
N VAL A 38 -3.24 3.77 -3.81
CA VAL A 38 -2.46 2.76 -3.11
C VAL A 38 -1.20 3.41 -2.55
N LEU A 39 -1.03 3.31 -1.25
CA LEU A 39 0.19 3.75 -0.58
C LEU A 39 1.07 2.52 -0.41
N LEU A 40 2.13 2.44 -1.22
CA LEU A 40 3.03 1.28 -1.23
C LEU A 40 4.16 1.48 -0.23
N CYS A 41 4.09 0.75 0.86
CA CYS A 41 5.06 0.80 1.94
C CYS A 41 6.29 -0.07 1.65
N PRO A 42 7.39 0.09 2.42
CA PRO A 42 8.56 -0.77 2.24
C PRO A 42 8.25 -2.24 2.45
N MET A 43 9.03 -3.08 1.78
CA MET A 43 8.92 -4.53 1.91
C MET A 43 9.20 -4.97 3.35
N TYR A 44 8.31 -5.79 3.91
CA TYR A 44 8.59 -6.51 5.14
C TYR A 44 9.26 -7.84 4.78
N ALA A 45 10.56 -7.91 4.99
CA ALA A 45 11.37 -9.03 4.51
C ALA A 45 11.13 -10.33 5.29
N ALA A 46 10.70 -10.24 6.54
CA ALA A 46 10.44 -11.40 7.40
C ALA A 46 11.64 -12.34 7.49
N GLY A 47 12.86 -11.79 7.60
CA GLY A 47 14.09 -12.55 7.69
C GLY A 47 14.73 -12.94 6.37
N GLU A 48 14.07 -12.70 5.25
CA GLU A 48 14.66 -12.95 3.95
C GLU A 48 15.74 -11.92 3.63
N LYS A 49 16.75 -12.33 2.88
CA LYS A 49 17.72 -11.41 2.33
C LYS A 49 17.09 -10.63 1.20
N ARG A 50 17.58 -9.40 0.99
CA ARG A 50 17.13 -8.59 -0.13
C ARG A 50 17.32 -9.34 -1.45
N ASP A 51 16.27 -9.38 -2.24
CA ASP A 51 16.29 -10.01 -3.55
C ASP A 51 16.38 -8.92 -4.61
N HIS A 52 17.48 -8.90 -5.36
CA HIS A 52 17.73 -7.87 -6.36
C HIS A 52 16.79 -7.94 -7.56
N ARG A 53 16.05 -9.03 -7.71
CA ARG A 53 15.04 -9.15 -8.77
C ARG A 53 13.82 -8.30 -8.45
N PHE A 54 13.61 -7.91 -7.18
CA PHE A 54 12.50 -7.05 -6.81
C PHE A 54 12.88 -5.58 -6.98
N ASN A 55 12.10 -4.86 -7.77
CA ASN A 55 12.26 -3.43 -7.96
C ASN A 55 10.95 -2.75 -7.56
N LYS A 56 11.01 -1.94 -6.52
CA LYS A 56 9.83 -1.28 -5.96
C LYS A 56 9.16 -0.34 -6.96
N PHE A 57 9.95 0.38 -7.74
CA PHE A 57 9.40 1.31 -8.76
C PHE A 57 8.64 0.55 -9.84
N GLU A 58 9.20 -0.54 -10.31
CA GLU A 58 8.55 -1.36 -11.32
C GLU A 58 7.29 -2.01 -10.79
N PHE A 59 7.32 -2.44 -9.53
CA PHE A 59 6.14 -3.01 -8.89
C PHE A 59 5.03 -1.96 -8.76
N ALA A 60 5.37 -0.73 -8.36
CA ALA A 60 4.42 0.37 -8.30
C ALA A 60 3.81 0.67 -9.66
N LYS A 61 4.62 0.67 -10.72
CA LYS A 61 4.13 0.85 -12.08
C LYS A 61 3.17 -0.26 -12.49
N LEU A 62 3.49 -1.49 -12.12
CA LEU A 62 2.64 -2.63 -12.45
C LEU A 62 1.29 -2.53 -11.75
N ILE A 63 1.28 -2.15 -10.47
CA ILE A 63 0.03 -1.93 -9.73
C ILE A 63 -0.79 -0.84 -10.43
N SER A 64 -0.16 0.27 -10.75
CA SER A 64 -0.85 1.38 -11.42
C SER A 64 -1.45 0.94 -12.75
N LYS A 65 -0.73 0.13 -13.50
CA LYS A 65 -1.18 -0.34 -14.81
C LYS A 65 -2.31 -1.35 -14.70
N LEU A 66 -2.16 -2.37 -13.86
CA LEU A 66 -3.11 -3.48 -13.79
C LEU A 66 -4.33 -3.16 -12.95
N SER A 67 -4.19 -2.36 -11.91
CA SER A 67 -5.32 -1.94 -11.09
C SER A 67 -5.89 -0.60 -11.51
N LYS A 68 -5.27 0.09 -12.44
CA LYS A 68 -5.70 1.40 -12.94
C LYS A 68 -5.92 2.37 -11.79
N THR A 69 -4.97 2.45 -10.89
CA THR A 69 -5.05 3.27 -9.70
C THR A 69 -3.75 4.04 -9.50
N ARG A 70 -3.85 5.14 -8.77
CA ARG A 70 -2.69 5.95 -8.42
C ARG A 70 -1.90 5.25 -7.30
N VAL A 71 -0.58 5.16 -7.46
CA VAL A 71 0.30 4.56 -6.47
C VAL A 71 1.29 5.60 -5.98
N ILE A 72 1.38 5.74 -4.66
CA ILE A 72 2.36 6.61 -4.01
C ILE A 72 3.26 5.72 -3.18
N MET A 73 4.57 5.81 -3.43
CA MET A 73 5.54 5.04 -2.67
C MET A 73 5.83 5.73 -1.34
N ILE A 74 5.75 4.98 -0.27
CA ILE A 74 5.98 5.45 1.09
C ILE A 74 7.32 4.93 1.57
N LYS A 75 8.14 5.83 2.09
CA LYS A 75 9.49 5.53 2.52
C LYS A 75 9.53 4.85 3.89
N ASP A 76 8.72 5.36 4.82
CA ASP A 76 8.68 4.85 6.19
C ASP A 76 7.37 5.29 6.87
N PHE A 77 7.20 4.90 8.12
CA PHE A 77 5.98 5.22 8.85
C PHE A 77 5.81 6.73 9.07
N SER A 78 6.92 7.46 9.24
CA SER A 78 6.85 8.92 9.39
C SER A 78 6.26 9.58 8.16
N GLU A 79 6.66 9.13 6.98
CA GLU A 79 6.11 9.63 5.72
C GLU A 79 4.64 9.27 5.58
N LEU A 80 4.26 8.07 6.01
CA LEU A 80 2.85 7.64 5.99
C LEU A 80 2.00 8.55 6.89
N LYS A 81 2.46 8.85 8.10
CA LYS A 81 1.77 9.77 9.00
C LYS A 81 1.65 11.16 8.39
N TYR A 82 2.73 11.64 7.79
CA TYR A 82 2.75 12.95 7.16
C TYR A 82 1.73 13.02 6.02
N PHE A 83 1.66 11.97 5.21
CA PHE A 83 0.69 11.90 4.12
C PHE A 83 -0.73 12.05 4.64
N PHE A 84 -1.08 11.30 5.69
CA PHE A 84 -2.44 11.37 6.23
C PHE A 84 -2.73 12.70 6.90
N LYS A 85 -1.77 13.29 7.60
CA LYS A 85 -1.97 14.60 8.22
C LYS A 85 -2.20 15.69 7.18
N LYS A 86 -1.43 15.64 6.09
CA LYS A 86 -1.50 16.67 5.06
C LYS A 86 -2.73 16.52 4.16
N ASN A 87 -3.16 15.28 3.95
CA ASN A 87 -4.29 14.96 3.09
C ASN A 87 -5.43 14.40 3.92
N LEU A 88 -5.84 15.16 4.94
CA LEU A 88 -6.91 14.73 5.82
C LEU A 88 -8.23 14.76 5.06
N PHE A 89 -8.85 13.61 5.01
CA PHE A 89 -10.10 13.43 4.28
C PHE A 89 -11.19 13.04 5.27
N ASP A 90 -12.34 13.68 5.15
CA ASP A 90 -13.42 13.45 6.09
C ASP A 90 -14.19 12.17 5.83
N ASN A 91 -14.00 11.56 4.67
CA ASN A 91 -14.90 10.49 4.23
C ASN A 91 -14.17 9.37 3.51
N GLU A 92 -12.94 9.08 3.94
CA GLU A 92 -12.14 8.04 3.30
C GLU A 92 -12.31 6.70 4.00
N ILE A 93 -12.23 5.63 3.22
CA ILE A 93 -12.09 4.28 3.75
C ILE A 93 -10.61 3.92 3.64
N ILE A 94 -9.98 3.63 4.76
CA ILE A 94 -8.56 3.27 4.79
C ILE A 94 -8.44 1.78 5.06
N ILE A 95 -7.83 1.05 4.13
CA ILE A 95 -7.65 -0.39 4.22
C ILE A 95 -6.17 -0.71 4.31
N GLY A 96 -5.76 -1.33 5.42
CA GLY A 96 -4.40 -1.82 5.58
C GLY A 96 -4.29 -3.25 5.07
N MET A 97 -3.29 -3.51 4.22
CA MET A 97 -3.05 -4.83 3.63
C MET A 97 -1.60 -5.22 3.82
N GLY A 98 -1.38 -6.41 4.36
CA GLY A 98 -0.04 -6.93 4.57
C GLY A 98 0.09 -7.65 5.89
N ALA A 99 1.34 -7.94 6.26
CA ALA A 99 1.68 -8.60 7.51
C ALA A 99 2.81 -7.81 8.18
N GLY A 100 3.20 -8.23 9.39
CA GLY A 100 4.27 -7.55 10.11
C GLY A 100 3.82 -6.23 10.70
N SER A 101 4.49 -5.14 10.34
CA SER A 101 4.27 -3.85 10.98
C SER A 101 3.02 -3.10 10.55
N ILE A 102 2.33 -3.55 9.49
CA ILE A 102 1.19 -2.79 8.97
C ILE A 102 0.04 -2.66 9.97
N SER A 103 -0.25 -3.69 10.73
CA SER A 103 -1.33 -3.61 11.73
C SER A 103 -1.01 -2.62 12.84
N LYS A 104 0.26 -2.52 13.24
CA LYS A 104 0.70 -1.52 14.20
C LYS A 104 0.55 -0.11 13.63
N TYR A 105 0.95 0.10 12.38
CA TYR A 105 0.81 1.38 11.71
C TYR A 105 -0.64 1.82 11.62
N MET A 106 -1.53 0.90 11.30
CA MET A 106 -2.95 1.22 11.16
C MET A 106 -3.55 1.63 12.51
N ARG A 107 -3.15 0.98 13.61
CA ARG A 107 -3.61 1.37 14.94
C ARG A 107 -3.12 2.77 15.32
N GLU A 108 -1.85 3.07 15.02
CA GLU A 108 -1.29 4.39 15.32
C GLU A 108 -1.93 5.49 14.49
N LEU A 109 -2.25 5.20 13.22
CA LEU A 109 -2.95 6.15 12.36
C LEU A 109 -4.35 6.46 12.89
N LYS A 110 -5.03 5.47 13.44
CA LYS A 110 -6.34 5.66 14.04
C LYS A 110 -6.30 6.69 15.17
N ASP A 111 -5.25 6.68 15.97
CA ASP A 111 -5.08 7.63 17.08
C ASP A 111 -4.76 9.05 16.58
N ILE A 112 -4.19 9.18 15.39
CA ILE A 112 -3.85 10.48 14.80
C ILE A 112 -5.05 11.11 14.12
N LEU A 113 -5.85 10.29 13.49
CA LEU A 113 -7.02 10.74 12.73
C LEU A 113 -8.25 10.85 13.63
#